data_edd1f5bdeb0841b036b54bd911adb84a
#
_entry.id   edd1f5bdeb0841b036b54bd911adb84a
#
_cell.length_a   1.000
_cell.length_b   1.000
_cell.length_c   1.000
_cell.angle_alpha   90.00
_cell.angle_beta   90.00
_cell.angle_gamma   90.00
#
_symmetry.space_group_name_H-M   'P 1'
#
loop_
_entity.id
_entity.type
_entity.pdbx_description
1 polymer ?
#
loop_
_entity_poly.entity_id
_entity_poly.type
_entity_poly.pdbx_seq_one_letter_code
_entity_poly.pdbx_strand_id
1 'polypeptide(L)'
;KRQVLEEQFLYLIGLRGTPAADFEIAAGLGEMKRSVPAGYWREFSEYVPLDDAKLVGRPMLFLQGGRDYQVTEEDFNGWKQALGGSPSASFRFYGNLNHLMQKGIGKAKPQEYFVPAPVDSRVTGDIALFVSAAAARRERAEP
;
A
#
# COMPACT_ATOMS: atom_id res chain seq x y z
N LYS A 1 -14.37 -9.88 -4.81
CA LYS A 1 -13.40 -8.81 -5.14
C LYS A 1 -12.06 -9.38 -5.59
N ARG A 2 -11.47 -10.34 -4.85
CA ARG A 2 -10.23 -11.05 -5.25
C ARG A 2 -10.40 -11.71 -6.61
N GLN A 3 -11.51 -12.39 -6.84
CA GLN A 3 -11.83 -13.08 -8.09
C GLN A 3 -11.90 -12.13 -9.30
N VAL A 4 -12.45 -10.93 -9.14
CA VAL A 4 -12.51 -9.91 -10.21
C VAL A 4 -11.12 -9.36 -10.51
N LEU A 5 -10.27 -9.17 -9.51
CA LEU A 5 -8.88 -8.74 -9.70
C LEU A 5 -8.03 -9.86 -10.32
N GLU A 6 -8.27 -11.12 -9.94
CA GLU A 6 -7.61 -12.29 -10.53
C GLU A 6 -8.02 -12.46 -12.00
N GLU A 7 -9.30 -12.29 -12.34
CA GLU A 7 -9.77 -12.35 -13.73
C GLU A 7 -9.18 -11.21 -14.58
N GLN A 8 -9.14 -9.98 -14.05
CA GLN A 8 -8.49 -8.85 -14.72
C GLN A 8 -6.99 -9.07 -14.85
N PHE A 9 -6.34 -9.61 -13.84
CA PHE A 9 -4.92 -9.94 -13.86
C PHE A 9 -4.61 -11.06 -14.86
N LEU A 10 -5.41 -12.12 -14.89
CA LEU A 10 -5.27 -13.22 -15.86
C LEU A 10 -5.49 -12.74 -17.30
N TYR A 11 -6.43 -11.84 -17.51
CA TYR A 11 -6.62 -11.18 -18.80
C TYR A 11 -5.37 -10.41 -19.25
N LEU A 12 -4.76 -9.64 -18.33
CA LEU A 12 -3.53 -8.89 -18.58
C LEU A 12 -2.32 -9.80 -18.84
N ILE A 13 -2.22 -10.95 -18.14
CA ILE A 13 -1.17 -11.95 -18.37
C ILE A 13 -1.35 -12.64 -19.72
N GLY A 14 -2.59 -12.89 -20.16
CA GLY A 14 -2.89 -13.46 -21.48
C GLY A 14 -2.43 -12.58 -22.63
N LEU A 15 -2.17 -11.31 -22.38
CA LEU A 15 -1.66 -10.33 -23.33
C LEU A 15 -0.12 -10.27 -23.41
N ARG A 16 0.59 -11.15 -22.69
CA ARG A 16 2.05 -11.30 -22.81
C ARG A 16 2.41 -11.59 -24.28
N GLY A 17 3.15 -10.67 -24.91
CA GLY A 17 3.55 -10.79 -26.31
C GLY A 17 2.70 -10.00 -27.31
N THR A 18 1.64 -9.36 -26.88
CA THR A 18 0.91 -8.40 -27.75
C THR A 18 1.73 -7.10 -27.87
N PRO A 19 1.88 -6.50 -29.06
CA PRO A 19 2.47 -5.16 -29.18
C PRO A 19 1.74 -4.18 -28.28
N ALA A 20 2.47 -3.19 -27.76
CA ALA A 20 1.93 -2.18 -26.86
C ALA A 20 0.75 -1.44 -27.51
N ALA A 21 -0.44 -1.98 -27.34
CA ALA A 21 -1.69 -1.28 -27.61
C ALA A 21 -2.13 -0.61 -26.30
N ASP A 22 -2.64 0.60 -26.41
CA ASP A 22 -3.27 1.28 -25.28
C ASP A 22 -4.54 0.53 -24.91
N PHE A 23 -4.64 0.08 -23.67
CA PHE A 23 -5.85 -0.54 -23.14
C PHE A 23 -6.67 0.51 -22.40
N GLU A 24 -7.90 0.68 -22.81
CA GLU A 24 -8.90 1.33 -21.98
C GLU A 24 -9.31 0.36 -20.85
N ILE A 25 -8.73 0.51 -19.69
CA ILE A 25 -9.24 -0.17 -18.51
C ILE A 25 -10.32 0.71 -17.91
N ALA A 26 -11.55 0.25 -17.99
CA ALA A 26 -12.64 0.79 -17.21
C ALA A 26 -12.41 0.39 -15.74
N ALA A 27 -11.50 1.08 -15.04
CA ALA A 27 -11.46 1.01 -13.60
C ALA A 27 -12.78 1.59 -13.08
N GLY A 28 -13.50 0.85 -12.25
CA GLY A 28 -14.82 1.20 -11.73
C GLY A 28 -14.89 2.43 -10.79
N LEU A 29 -14.28 3.52 -11.18
CA LEU A 29 -14.27 4.84 -10.54
C LEU A 29 -15.05 5.84 -11.38
N GLY A 30 -16.27 5.49 -11.79
CA GLY A 30 -17.13 6.40 -12.55
C GLY A 30 -16.58 6.69 -13.96
N GLU A 31 -17.08 7.74 -14.60
CA GLU A 31 -16.82 8.07 -16.02
C GLU A 31 -15.36 8.44 -16.40
N MET A 32 -14.39 8.30 -15.50
CA MET A 32 -12.98 8.54 -15.83
C MET A 32 -12.35 7.29 -16.45
N LYS A 33 -12.53 7.14 -17.74
CA LYS A 33 -11.72 6.24 -18.56
C LYS A 33 -10.30 6.79 -18.64
N ARG A 34 -9.35 6.11 -18.02
CA ARG A 34 -7.93 6.38 -18.21
C ARG A 34 -7.35 5.26 -19.05
N SER A 35 -6.82 5.61 -20.22
CA SER A 35 -5.97 4.72 -20.99
C SER A 35 -4.62 4.59 -20.28
N VAL A 36 -4.21 3.36 -19.99
CA VAL A 36 -2.91 3.07 -19.38
C VAL A 36 -2.16 2.13 -20.33
N PRO A 37 -0.94 2.48 -20.75
CA PRO A 37 -0.15 1.67 -21.68
C PRO A 37 0.01 0.22 -21.21
N ALA A 38 -0.04 -0.73 -22.14
CA ALA A 38 0.15 -2.15 -21.84
C ALA A 38 1.51 -2.44 -21.18
N GLY A 39 2.55 -1.66 -21.50
CA GLY A 39 3.86 -1.73 -20.88
C GLY A 39 3.82 -1.52 -19.36
N TYR A 40 3.05 -0.53 -18.91
CA TYR A 40 2.85 -0.27 -17.47
C TYR A 40 2.30 -1.51 -16.73
N TRP A 41 1.28 -2.14 -17.28
CA TRP A 41 0.67 -3.31 -16.67
C TRP A 41 1.59 -4.52 -16.66
N ARG A 42 2.42 -4.67 -17.70
CA ARG A 42 3.43 -5.73 -17.76
C ARG A 42 4.47 -5.55 -16.66
N GLU A 43 5.07 -4.36 -16.56
CA GLU A 43 6.03 -4.03 -15.49
C GLU A 43 5.40 -4.21 -14.11
N PHE A 44 4.17 -3.70 -13.94
CA PHE A 44 3.45 -3.84 -12.67
C PHE A 44 3.18 -5.30 -12.30
N SER A 45 2.89 -6.18 -13.27
CA SER A 45 2.65 -7.61 -13.02
C SER A 45 3.92 -8.41 -12.69
N GLU A 46 5.07 -7.91 -13.10
CA GLU A 46 6.38 -8.52 -12.85
C GLU A 46 7.05 -7.95 -11.60
N TYR A 47 6.58 -6.81 -11.11
CA TYR A 47 7.10 -6.13 -9.95
C TYR A 47 6.73 -6.84 -8.65
N VAL A 48 7.75 -7.20 -7.86
CA VAL A 48 7.59 -7.85 -6.55
C VAL A 48 8.08 -6.90 -5.45
N PRO A 49 7.21 -6.02 -4.92
CA PRO A 49 7.61 -4.98 -3.98
C PRO A 49 8.27 -5.53 -2.70
N LEU A 50 7.95 -6.75 -2.31
CA LEU A 50 8.55 -7.41 -1.15
C LEU A 50 10.04 -7.71 -1.34
N ASP A 51 10.47 -8.02 -2.56
CA ASP A 51 11.88 -8.31 -2.83
C ASP A 51 12.70 -7.03 -2.84
N ASP A 52 12.18 -5.96 -3.45
CA ASP A 52 12.83 -4.66 -3.40
C ASP A 52 12.92 -4.11 -1.98
N ALA A 53 11.87 -4.27 -1.18
CA ALA A 53 11.87 -3.81 0.20
C ALA A 53 12.96 -4.50 1.07
N LYS A 54 13.29 -5.76 0.79
CA LYS A 54 14.40 -6.45 1.45
C LYS A 54 15.77 -5.82 1.14
N LEU A 55 15.88 -5.16 -0.02
CA LEU A 55 17.11 -4.52 -0.49
C LEU A 55 17.23 -3.05 -0.06
N VAL A 56 16.18 -2.44 0.46
CA VAL A 56 16.14 -1.00 0.79
C VAL A 56 17.23 -0.58 1.77
N GLY A 57 17.64 -1.40 2.73
CA GLY A 57 18.73 -1.11 3.67
C GLY A 57 18.55 0.18 4.51
N ARG A 58 17.34 0.75 4.54
CA ARG A 58 16.97 1.97 5.26
C ARG A 58 15.84 1.68 6.24
N PRO A 59 15.68 2.48 7.30
CA PRO A 59 14.53 2.35 8.18
C PRO A 59 13.21 2.48 7.42
N MET A 60 12.27 1.57 7.66
CA MET A 60 10.94 1.51 7.06
C MET A 60 9.87 1.45 8.15
N LEU A 61 8.79 2.20 7.96
CA LEU A 61 7.62 2.18 8.84
C LEU A 61 6.38 1.81 8.03
N PHE A 62 5.75 0.72 8.40
CA PHE A 62 4.51 0.22 7.81
C PHE A 62 3.34 0.55 8.73
N LEU A 63 2.36 1.28 8.20
CA LEU A 63 1.17 1.71 8.93
C LEU A 63 -0.07 1.09 8.30
N GLN A 64 -0.96 0.50 9.10
CA GLN A 64 -2.18 -0.13 8.62
C GLN A 64 -3.38 0.25 9.46
N GLY A 65 -4.44 0.66 8.79
CA GLY A 65 -5.75 0.80 9.40
C GLY A 65 -6.54 -0.51 9.35
N GLY A 66 -7.04 -0.98 10.50
CA GLY A 66 -7.77 -2.26 10.57
C GLY A 66 -9.16 -2.21 9.94
N ARG A 67 -9.70 -1.00 9.65
CA ARG A 67 -10.96 -0.79 8.93
C ARG A 67 -10.75 -0.56 7.43
N ASP A 68 -9.49 -0.56 6.98
CA ASP A 68 -9.16 -0.35 5.58
C ASP A 68 -9.80 -1.45 4.71
N TYR A 69 -10.55 -1.04 3.69
CA TYR A 69 -11.17 -1.96 2.73
C TYR A 69 -10.41 -2.03 1.41
N GLN A 70 -9.47 -1.13 1.18
CA GLN A 70 -8.64 -1.08 -0.04
C GLN A 70 -7.38 -1.92 0.12
N VAL A 71 -6.63 -1.65 1.21
CA VAL A 71 -5.48 -2.44 1.63
C VAL A 71 -5.85 -3.16 2.92
N THR A 72 -5.79 -4.47 2.91
CA THR A 72 -6.35 -5.28 3.98
C THR A 72 -5.31 -5.64 5.05
N GLU A 73 -5.77 -6.15 6.17
CA GLU A 73 -4.89 -6.71 7.19
C GLU A 73 -4.06 -7.90 6.64
N GLU A 74 -4.59 -8.61 5.64
CA GLU A 74 -3.88 -9.71 4.97
C GLU A 74 -2.64 -9.18 4.23
N ASP A 75 -2.76 -8.05 3.54
CA ASP A 75 -1.64 -7.37 2.87
C ASP A 75 -0.59 -6.93 3.88
N PHE A 76 -1.02 -6.31 4.99
CA PHE A 76 -0.13 -5.91 6.08
C PHE A 76 0.61 -7.09 6.72
N ASN A 77 -0.08 -8.21 6.91
CA ASN A 77 0.52 -9.43 7.45
C ASN A 77 1.54 -10.03 6.46
N GLY A 78 1.31 -9.91 5.15
CA GLY A 78 2.27 -10.28 4.13
C GLY A 78 3.59 -9.50 4.28
N TRP A 79 3.52 -8.18 4.44
CA TRP A 79 4.68 -7.33 4.73
C TRP A 79 5.38 -7.71 6.02
N LYS A 80 4.60 -7.93 7.09
CA LYS A 80 5.12 -8.32 8.39
C LYS A 80 5.80 -9.69 8.37
N GLN A 81 5.26 -10.65 7.62
CA GLN A 81 5.88 -11.96 7.43
C GLN A 81 7.21 -11.85 6.68
N ALA A 82 7.27 -11.03 5.63
CA ALA A 82 8.45 -10.89 4.81
C ALA A 82 9.59 -10.10 5.49
N LEU A 83 9.27 -9.10 6.30
CA LEU A 83 10.23 -8.12 6.83
C LEU A 83 10.24 -8.05 8.36
N GLY A 84 9.40 -8.81 9.07
CA GLY A 84 9.28 -8.72 10.53
C GLY A 84 10.55 -9.10 11.30
N GLY A 85 11.45 -9.87 10.68
CA GLY A 85 12.78 -10.18 11.21
C GLY A 85 13.84 -9.11 10.91
N SER A 86 13.52 -8.10 10.08
CA SER A 86 14.47 -7.04 9.73
C SER A 86 14.52 -5.97 10.84
N PRO A 87 15.73 -5.61 11.33
CA PRO A 87 15.88 -4.55 12.32
C PRO A 87 15.55 -3.15 11.77
N SER A 88 15.42 -3.01 10.45
CA SER A 88 15.05 -1.76 9.79
C SER A 88 13.55 -1.61 9.59
N ALA A 89 12.74 -2.65 9.77
CA ALA A 89 11.29 -2.60 9.56
C ALA A 89 10.54 -2.43 10.88
N SER A 90 9.61 -1.49 10.90
CA SER A 90 8.70 -1.22 12.02
C SER A 90 7.25 -1.29 11.55
N PHE A 91 6.37 -1.85 12.36
CA PHE A 91 4.97 -2.08 12.00
C PHE A 91 4.04 -1.49 13.05
N ARG A 92 2.98 -0.80 12.60
CA ARG A 92 1.91 -0.25 13.45
C ARG A 92 0.55 -0.61 12.84
N PHE A 93 -0.31 -1.17 13.66
CA PHE A 93 -1.67 -1.54 13.29
C PHE A 93 -2.67 -0.78 14.16
N TYR A 94 -3.64 -0.12 13.50
CA TYR A 94 -4.65 0.70 14.16
C TYR A 94 -6.03 0.14 13.85
N GLY A 95 -6.55 -0.73 14.70
CA GLY A 95 -7.76 -1.51 14.46
C GLY A 95 -9.02 -0.70 14.13
N ASN A 96 -9.09 0.56 14.57
CA ASN A 96 -10.25 1.43 14.38
C ASN A 96 -10.06 2.54 13.32
N LEU A 97 -8.99 2.48 12.50
CA LEU A 97 -8.73 3.47 11.45
C LEU A 97 -9.04 2.90 10.07
N ASN A 98 -9.50 3.77 9.16
CA ASN A 98 -9.71 3.48 7.74
C ASN A 98 -8.44 3.76 6.92
N HIS A 99 -8.52 3.69 5.59
CA HIS A 99 -7.41 3.96 4.68
C HIS A 99 -6.82 5.38 4.80
N LEU A 100 -7.64 6.37 5.14
CA LEU A 100 -7.21 7.75 5.38
C LEU A 100 -6.71 7.97 6.82
N MET A 101 -6.48 6.91 7.58
CA MET A 101 -6.09 6.95 8.99
C MET A 101 -7.06 7.74 9.89
N GLN A 102 -8.33 7.71 9.56
CA GLN A 102 -9.42 8.35 10.29
C GLN A 102 -10.17 7.33 11.14
N LYS A 103 -10.58 7.74 12.34
CA LYS A 103 -11.34 6.88 13.27
C LYS A 103 -12.73 6.56 12.74
N GLY A 104 -13.18 5.35 13.08
CA GLY A 104 -14.56 4.95 12.82
C GLY A 104 -14.91 3.63 13.50
N ILE A 105 -16.14 3.17 13.24
CA ILE A 105 -16.70 1.92 13.80
C ILE A 105 -17.08 0.98 12.65
N GLY A 106 -16.81 -0.31 12.82
CA GLY A 106 -17.08 -1.34 11.81
C GLY A 106 -16.22 -1.19 10.55
N LYS A 107 -16.57 -1.90 9.49
CA LYS A 107 -15.84 -1.86 8.22
C LYS A 107 -16.00 -0.50 7.53
N ALA A 108 -14.90 0.10 7.08
CA ALA A 108 -14.94 1.36 6.36
C ALA A 108 -15.65 1.21 5.00
N LYS A 109 -16.24 2.32 4.53
CA LYS A 109 -16.96 2.41 3.26
C LYS A 109 -16.43 3.60 2.45
N PRO A 110 -16.53 3.58 1.11
CA PRO A 110 -16.07 4.69 0.25
C PRO A 110 -16.69 6.04 0.62
N GLN A 111 -17.91 6.05 1.11
CA GLN A 111 -18.64 7.26 1.50
C GLN A 111 -17.98 8.02 2.65
N GLU A 112 -17.22 7.34 3.52
CA GLU A 112 -16.48 7.97 4.61
C GLU A 112 -15.45 8.99 4.10
N TYR A 113 -14.93 8.82 2.89
CA TYR A 113 -13.92 9.70 2.31
C TYR A 113 -14.44 11.08 1.89
N PHE A 114 -15.76 11.22 1.78
CA PHE A 114 -16.41 12.50 1.49
C PHE A 114 -16.78 13.28 2.76
N VAL A 115 -16.56 12.68 3.94
CA VAL A 115 -16.80 13.31 5.24
C VAL A 115 -15.46 13.78 5.81
N PRO A 116 -15.23 15.10 5.95
CA PRO A 116 -14.00 15.62 6.53
C PRO A 116 -13.80 15.09 7.95
N ALA A 117 -12.67 14.46 8.20
CA ALA A 117 -12.28 13.99 9.52
C ALA A 117 -10.75 14.08 9.67
N PRO A 118 -10.23 14.36 10.88
CA PRO A 118 -8.79 14.44 11.09
C PRO A 118 -8.13 13.07 11.01
N VAL A 119 -6.88 13.05 10.57
CA VAL A 119 -5.99 11.90 10.78
C VAL A 119 -5.79 11.69 12.29
N ASP A 120 -5.81 10.46 12.73
CA ASP A 120 -5.61 10.13 14.14
C ASP A 120 -4.22 10.57 14.62
N SER A 121 -4.18 11.26 15.75
CA SER A 121 -2.92 11.79 16.32
C SER A 121 -1.90 10.72 16.71
N ARG A 122 -2.34 9.48 16.93
CA ARG A 122 -1.41 8.34 17.15
C ARG A 122 -0.55 8.08 15.92
N VAL A 123 -1.13 8.20 14.73
CA VAL A 123 -0.44 7.99 13.46
C VAL A 123 0.64 9.05 13.26
N THR A 124 0.28 10.32 13.42
CA THR A 124 1.25 11.42 13.31
C THR A 124 2.33 11.36 14.39
N GLY A 125 1.98 10.95 15.60
CA GLY A 125 2.92 10.73 16.70
C GLY A 125 3.91 9.59 16.40
N ASP A 126 3.43 8.45 15.94
CA ASP A 126 4.28 7.30 15.57
C ASP A 126 5.21 7.64 14.40
N ILE A 127 4.74 8.40 13.41
CA ILE A 127 5.59 8.89 12.30
C ILE A 127 6.68 9.82 12.84
N ALA A 128 6.33 10.78 13.69
CA ALA A 128 7.29 11.73 14.25
C ALA A 128 8.37 11.01 15.08
N LEU A 129 7.98 10.06 15.91
CA LEU A 129 8.91 9.25 16.70
C LEU A 129 9.83 8.40 15.81
N PHE A 130 9.29 7.78 14.77
CA PHE A 130 10.06 7.00 13.81
C PHE A 130 11.10 7.84 13.08
N VAL A 131 10.71 9.00 12.56
CA VAL A 131 11.61 9.92 11.83
C VAL A 131 12.72 10.42 12.75
N SER A 132 12.39 10.83 13.99
CA SER A 132 13.37 11.30 14.97
C SER A 132 14.38 10.19 15.33
N ALA A 133 13.90 8.95 15.53
CA ALA A 133 14.78 7.82 15.81
C ALA A 133 15.67 7.46 14.61
N ALA A 134 15.17 7.55 13.38
CA ALA A 134 15.94 7.30 12.18
C ALA A 134 17.04 8.36 11.98
N ALA A 135 16.73 9.65 12.19
CA ALA A 135 17.70 10.74 12.13
C ALA A 135 18.82 10.56 13.16
N ALA A 136 18.48 10.29 14.42
CA ALA A 136 19.46 10.05 15.48
C ALA A 136 20.38 8.83 15.26
N ARG A 137 19.89 7.81 14.53
CA ARG A 137 20.74 6.66 14.14
C ARG A 137 21.72 7.05 13.04
N ARG A 138 21.30 7.89 12.11
CA ARG A 138 22.15 8.38 11.02
C ARG A 138 23.30 9.22 11.57
N GLU A 139 23.01 10.18 12.46
CA GLU A 139 24.02 11.04 13.08
C GLU A 139 25.08 10.24 13.86
N ARG A 140 24.69 9.11 14.48
CA ARG A 140 25.63 8.22 15.17
C ARG A 140 26.44 7.32 14.27
N ALA A 141 26.04 7.16 13.02
CA ALA A 141 26.73 6.32 12.03
C ALA A 141 27.67 7.11 11.11
N GLU A 142 27.58 8.42 11.11
CA GLU A 142 28.51 9.31 10.40
C GLU A 142 29.71 9.55 11.32
N PRO A 143 30.98 9.23 10.89
CA PRO A 143 32.20 9.38 11.70
C PRO A 143 32.57 10.83 11.94
#